data_08a829f83a2d56d8a28f858f3e9f1c2e
#
_entry.id   08a829f83a2d56d8a28f858f3e9f1c2e
#
_cell.length_a   1.000
_cell.length_b   1.000
_cell.length_c   1.000
_cell.angle_alpha   90.00
_cell.angle_beta   90.00
_cell.angle_gamma   90.00
#
_symmetry.space_group_name_H-M   'P 1'
#
loop_
_entity.id
_entity.type
_entity.pdbx_description
1 polymer ?
#
loop_
_entity_poly.entity_id
_entity_poly.type
_entity_poly.pdbx_seq_one_letter_code
_entity_poly.pdbx_strand_id
1 'polypeptide(L)'
;MSKHTLSILVENKHGVLARVAALISRRGFNIDSLAVGPTEHPEVSRMTIAVTVEEQPLEQITKQLNKLVNVIKIVELEPTQTVQRELLLVKVKADTLTRGQVLETVQLFRAKVVDVAPDAITIEATGNPEKLEAMLRVLEPFGVRELVQSGMVAIGRGSRSISDRTLRPVPVPPPHVQTGPPNVQARPVDRSHPVPAPPPGRTAAAVPNQY
;
A
#
# COMPACT_ATOMS: atom_id res chain seq x y z
N MET A 1 -8.63 20.07 -19.10
CA MET A 1 -8.23 19.48 -17.80
C MET A 1 -6.86 18.80 -17.97
N SER A 2 -5.88 19.22 -17.19
CA SER A 2 -4.56 18.59 -17.17
C SER A 2 -4.31 17.95 -15.79
N LYS A 3 -3.79 16.71 -15.79
CA LYS A 3 -3.45 15.98 -14.56
C LYS A 3 -1.97 16.20 -14.26
N HIS A 4 -1.69 16.64 -13.05
CA HIS A 4 -0.34 16.93 -12.58
C HIS A 4 -0.01 16.09 -11.35
N THR A 5 1.22 15.64 -11.25
CA THR A 5 1.71 14.86 -10.10
C THR A 5 2.81 15.66 -9.39
N LEU A 6 2.55 15.97 -8.13
CA LEU A 6 3.50 16.67 -7.26
C LEU A 6 4.14 15.68 -6.28
N SER A 7 5.45 15.72 -6.17
CA SER A 7 6.20 15.10 -5.08
C SER A 7 6.67 16.17 -4.11
N ILE A 8 6.23 16.05 -2.86
CA ILE A 8 6.46 17.06 -1.83
C ILE A 8 7.21 16.41 -0.66
N LEU A 9 8.38 16.91 -0.34
CA LEU A 9 9.08 16.56 0.89
C LEU A 9 8.62 17.50 1.99
N VAL A 10 8.24 16.94 3.12
CA VAL A 10 7.74 17.67 4.30
C VAL A 10 8.38 17.12 5.57
N GLU A 11 8.43 17.95 6.61
CA GLU A 11 8.77 17.46 7.95
C GLU A 11 7.76 16.41 8.39
N ASN A 12 8.24 15.30 8.95
CA ASN A 12 7.40 14.24 9.51
C ASN A 12 6.88 14.66 10.89
N LYS A 13 5.91 15.57 10.90
CA LYS A 13 5.29 16.14 12.12
C LYS A 13 3.77 16.07 12.05
N HIS A 14 3.15 16.04 13.22
CA HIS A 14 1.70 16.06 13.35
C HIS A 14 1.06 17.27 12.64
N GLY A 15 -0.04 17.03 11.95
CA GLY A 15 -0.84 18.07 11.30
C GLY A 15 -0.29 18.62 9.98
N VAL A 16 0.89 18.19 9.52
CA VAL A 16 1.47 18.66 8.26
C VAL A 16 0.61 18.24 7.07
N LEU A 17 0.19 16.98 7.01
CA LEU A 17 -0.72 16.48 5.97
C LEU A 17 -2.02 17.30 5.92
N ALA A 18 -2.63 17.55 7.08
CA ALA A 18 -3.87 18.30 7.16
C ALA A 18 -3.71 19.73 6.62
N ARG A 19 -2.58 20.40 6.91
CA ARG A 19 -2.30 21.75 6.40
C ARG A 19 -2.11 21.76 4.88
N VAL A 20 -1.37 20.80 4.34
CA VAL A 20 -1.17 20.66 2.89
C VAL A 20 -2.51 20.41 2.18
N ALA A 21 -3.28 19.41 2.63
CA ALA A 21 -4.58 19.09 2.05
C ALA A 21 -5.58 20.25 2.15
N ALA A 22 -5.67 20.90 3.31
CA ALA A 22 -6.54 22.06 3.49
C ALA A 22 -6.16 23.25 2.61
N LEU A 23 -4.86 23.44 2.34
CA LEU A 23 -4.40 24.51 1.44
C LEU A 23 -4.83 24.22 -0.01
N ILE A 24 -4.63 23.01 -0.48
CA ILE A 24 -5.03 22.58 -1.83
C ILE A 24 -6.55 22.74 -2.01
N SER A 25 -7.32 22.21 -1.06
CA SER A 25 -8.80 22.29 -1.09
C SER A 25 -9.32 23.71 -1.05
N ARG A 26 -8.75 24.57 -0.20
CA ARG A 26 -9.16 26.00 -0.11
C ARG A 26 -8.90 26.78 -1.41
N ARG A 27 -8.00 26.31 -2.24
CA ARG A 27 -7.69 26.89 -3.55
C ARG A 27 -8.55 26.32 -4.68
N GLY A 28 -9.51 25.46 -4.36
CA GLY A 28 -10.42 24.88 -5.35
C GLY A 28 -9.85 23.74 -6.18
N PHE A 29 -8.70 23.16 -5.76
CA PHE A 29 -8.13 22.02 -6.46
C PHE A 29 -8.65 20.70 -5.87
N ASN A 30 -9.05 19.79 -6.75
CA ASN A 30 -9.37 18.43 -6.36
C ASN A 30 -8.09 17.61 -6.22
N ILE A 31 -8.04 16.81 -5.16
CA ILE A 31 -6.97 15.80 -4.97
C ILE A 31 -7.50 14.47 -5.48
N ASP A 32 -6.99 14.03 -6.63
CA ASP A 32 -7.40 12.77 -7.26
C ASP A 32 -6.73 11.57 -6.61
N SER A 33 -5.49 11.75 -6.15
CA SER A 33 -4.70 10.71 -5.48
C SER A 33 -3.76 11.34 -4.47
N LEU A 34 -3.64 10.72 -3.31
CA LEU A 34 -2.75 11.14 -2.23
C LEU A 34 -2.09 9.92 -1.59
N ALA A 35 -0.78 9.88 -1.63
CA ALA A 35 0.01 8.92 -0.87
C ALA A 35 1.01 9.66 0.01
N VAL A 36 1.14 9.23 1.26
CA VAL A 36 2.10 9.77 2.22
C VAL A 36 2.90 8.61 2.81
N GLY A 37 4.21 8.74 2.83
CA GLY A 37 5.08 7.72 3.38
C GLY A 37 6.38 8.30 3.91
N PRO A 38 7.12 7.51 4.71
CA PRO A 38 8.44 7.88 5.18
C PRO A 38 9.42 7.96 4.00
N THR A 39 10.53 8.62 4.22
CA THR A 39 11.68 8.63 3.31
C THR A 39 12.87 7.93 3.97
N GLU A 40 14.02 7.95 3.28
CA GLU A 40 15.31 7.54 3.84
C GLU A 40 15.71 8.36 5.09
N HIS A 41 15.09 9.54 5.29
CA HIS A 41 15.26 10.37 6.47
C HIS A 41 14.04 10.22 7.39
N PRO A 42 14.18 9.69 8.63
CA PRO A 42 13.04 9.47 9.53
C PRO A 42 12.24 10.73 9.87
N GLU A 43 12.89 11.89 9.83
CA GLU A 43 12.27 13.21 10.11
C GLU A 43 11.54 13.80 8.90
N VAL A 44 11.59 13.15 7.75
CA VAL A 44 11.03 13.64 6.49
C VAL A 44 10.04 12.62 5.92
N SER A 45 8.87 13.10 5.57
CA SER A 45 7.87 12.35 4.81
C SER A 45 7.79 12.85 3.37
N ARG A 46 7.47 11.94 2.46
CA ARG A 46 7.13 12.26 1.08
C ARG A 46 5.64 12.16 0.88
N MET A 47 5.05 13.19 0.30
CA MET A 47 3.68 13.18 -0.21
C MET A 47 3.74 13.14 -1.73
N THR A 48 3.03 12.20 -2.33
CA THR A 48 2.76 12.18 -3.77
C THR A 48 1.30 12.55 -3.96
N ILE A 49 1.05 13.66 -4.65
CA ILE A 49 -0.29 14.21 -4.82
C ILE A 49 -0.56 14.35 -6.31
N ALA A 50 -1.62 13.70 -6.79
CA ALA A 50 -2.16 13.95 -8.13
C ALA A 50 -3.31 14.94 -8.02
N VAL A 51 -3.29 15.96 -8.84
CA VAL A 51 -4.33 16.99 -8.94
C VAL A 51 -4.74 17.18 -10.39
N THR A 52 -6.03 17.36 -10.63
CA THR A 52 -6.55 17.82 -11.93
C THR A 52 -6.76 19.31 -11.88
N VAL A 53 -6.20 19.99 -12.87
CA VAL A 53 -6.25 21.45 -13.02
C VAL A 53 -7.07 21.82 -14.24
N GLU A 54 -8.08 22.67 -14.05
CA GLU A 54 -8.95 23.12 -15.15
C GLU A 54 -8.54 24.49 -15.69
N GLU A 55 -8.53 25.50 -14.85
CA GLU A 55 -8.30 26.90 -15.27
C GLU A 55 -7.18 27.60 -14.50
N GLN A 56 -6.80 27.08 -13.33
CA GLN A 56 -5.82 27.73 -12.49
C GLN A 56 -4.42 27.13 -12.75
N PRO A 57 -3.39 27.97 -12.87
CA PRO A 57 -2.04 27.45 -13.11
C PRO A 57 -1.52 26.71 -11.88
N LEU A 58 -0.96 25.52 -12.09
CA LEU A 58 -0.28 24.69 -11.06
C LEU A 58 0.75 25.48 -10.27
N GLU A 59 1.35 26.49 -10.89
CA GLU A 59 2.29 27.39 -10.25
C GLU A 59 1.73 28.08 -9.00
N GLN A 60 0.42 28.38 -8.98
CA GLN A 60 -0.23 28.97 -7.80
C GLN A 60 -0.22 27.99 -6.61
N ILE A 61 -0.53 26.71 -6.84
CA ILE A 61 -0.48 25.68 -5.77
C ILE A 61 0.94 25.60 -5.23
N THR A 62 1.92 25.47 -6.12
CA THR A 62 3.34 25.31 -5.77
C THR A 62 3.83 26.51 -4.97
N LYS A 63 3.51 27.74 -5.39
CA LYS A 63 3.86 28.98 -4.66
C LYS A 63 3.23 29.03 -3.27
N GLN A 64 1.99 28.57 -3.12
CA GLN A 64 1.32 28.58 -1.82
C GLN A 64 1.83 27.48 -0.89
N LEU A 65 2.07 26.28 -1.41
CA LEU A 65 2.66 25.19 -0.65
C LEU A 65 4.05 25.53 -0.13
N ASN A 66 4.87 26.25 -0.91
CA ASN A 66 6.19 26.71 -0.51
C ASN A 66 6.16 27.74 0.65
N LYS A 67 5.00 28.32 0.98
CA LYS A 67 4.85 29.20 2.16
C LYS A 67 4.64 28.43 3.46
N LEU A 68 4.34 27.14 3.39
CA LEU A 68 4.21 26.30 4.57
C LEU A 68 5.60 25.98 5.13
N VAL A 69 5.84 26.36 6.37
CA VAL A 69 7.14 26.17 7.07
C VAL A 69 7.61 24.72 7.06
N ASN A 70 6.66 23.78 7.07
CA ASN A 70 6.96 22.35 7.11
C ASN A 70 7.25 21.74 5.72
N VAL A 71 7.08 22.49 4.63
CA VAL A 71 7.39 22.04 3.28
C VAL A 71 8.86 22.30 3.00
N ILE A 72 9.58 21.21 2.70
CA ILE A 72 11.04 21.26 2.45
C ILE A 72 11.31 21.47 0.97
N LYS A 73 10.60 20.73 0.11
CA LYS A 73 10.78 20.79 -1.34
C LYS A 73 9.55 20.29 -2.08
N ILE A 74 9.28 20.89 -3.23
CA ILE A 74 8.22 20.47 -4.15
C ILE A 74 8.84 20.26 -5.52
N VAL A 75 8.47 19.17 -6.18
CA VAL A 75 8.83 18.88 -7.56
C VAL A 75 7.59 18.37 -8.27
N GLU A 76 7.29 18.94 -9.43
CA GLU A 76 6.37 18.37 -10.39
C GLU A 76 7.04 17.19 -11.10
N LEU A 77 6.35 16.08 -11.18
CA LEU A 77 6.84 14.85 -11.79
C LEU A 77 6.23 14.67 -13.17
N GLU A 78 7.06 14.84 -14.19
CA GLU A 78 6.68 14.58 -15.58
C GLU A 78 6.41 13.08 -15.80
N PRO A 79 5.27 12.67 -16.37
CA PRO A 79 4.89 11.27 -16.52
C PRO A 79 5.95 10.42 -17.24
N THR A 80 6.57 10.95 -18.29
CA THR A 80 7.61 10.26 -19.07
C THR A 80 8.92 10.05 -18.32
N GLN A 81 9.21 10.94 -17.38
CA GLN A 81 10.43 10.94 -16.56
C GLN A 81 10.23 10.32 -15.18
N THR A 82 9.11 9.63 -14.96
CA THR A 82 8.70 9.16 -13.65
C THR A 82 8.40 7.66 -13.65
N VAL A 83 8.68 7.01 -12.53
CA VAL A 83 8.17 5.67 -12.21
C VAL A 83 7.00 5.83 -11.25
N GLN A 84 5.82 5.41 -11.67
CA GLN A 84 4.58 5.50 -10.89
C GLN A 84 4.04 4.11 -10.59
N ARG A 85 3.50 3.91 -9.38
CA ARG A 85 2.85 2.67 -8.98
C ARG A 85 1.68 2.96 -8.04
N GLU A 86 0.63 2.16 -8.22
CA GLU A 86 -0.50 2.05 -7.32
C GLU A 86 -0.69 0.58 -6.97
N LEU A 87 -1.21 0.30 -5.79
CA LEU A 87 -1.65 -1.01 -5.35
C LEU A 87 -3.18 -1.05 -5.46
N LEU A 88 -3.69 -2.11 -6.06
CA LEU A 88 -5.11 -2.42 -6.19
C LEU A 88 -5.41 -3.74 -5.49
N LEU A 89 -6.43 -3.75 -4.64
CA LEU A 89 -7.08 -4.95 -4.15
C LEU A 89 -8.50 -4.98 -4.70
N VAL A 90 -8.85 -6.02 -5.44
CA VAL A 90 -10.17 -6.17 -6.02
C VAL A 90 -10.75 -7.56 -5.76
N LYS A 91 -11.97 -7.60 -5.25
CA LYS A 91 -12.74 -8.83 -5.04
C LYS A 91 -13.73 -8.99 -6.17
N VAL A 92 -13.64 -10.12 -6.88
CA VAL A 92 -14.44 -10.41 -8.07
C VAL A 92 -15.23 -11.69 -7.85
N LYS A 93 -16.47 -11.74 -8.36
CA LYS A 93 -17.22 -12.99 -8.47
C LYS A 93 -16.42 -14.00 -9.30
N ALA A 94 -16.32 -15.23 -8.78
CA ALA A 94 -15.60 -16.31 -9.45
C ALA A 94 -16.19 -17.65 -9.01
N ASP A 95 -17.30 -18.02 -9.63
CA ASP A 95 -17.90 -19.35 -9.47
C ASP A 95 -17.12 -20.43 -10.24
N THR A 96 -17.57 -21.65 -10.20
CA THR A 96 -16.88 -22.78 -10.83
C THR A 96 -16.72 -22.60 -12.35
N LEU A 97 -17.63 -21.89 -13.02
CA LEU A 97 -17.63 -21.70 -14.46
C LEU A 97 -16.72 -20.55 -14.90
N THR A 98 -16.70 -19.46 -14.13
CA THR A 98 -15.99 -18.23 -14.47
C THR A 98 -14.60 -18.13 -13.88
N ARG A 99 -14.29 -18.95 -12.85
CA ARG A 99 -13.02 -18.92 -12.13
C ARG A 99 -11.79 -19.03 -13.04
N GLY A 100 -11.83 -19.94 -14.03
CA GLY A 100 -10.74 -20.11 -14.98
C GLY A 100 -10.41 -18.81 -15.73
N GLN A 101 -11.42 -18.14 -16.26
CA GLN A 101 -11.28 -16.89 -17.01
C GLN A 101 -10.75 -15.73 -16.12
N VAL A 102 -11.19 -15.66 -14.86
CA VAL A 102 -10.67 -14.69 -13.89
C VAL A 102 -9.18 -14.95 -13.63
N LEU A 103 -8.78 -16.21 -13.46
CA LEU A 103 -7.37 -16.58 -13.24
C LEU A 103 -6.49 -16.29 -14.46
N GLU A 104 -6.98 -16.51 -15.68
CA GLU A 104 -6.30 -16.11 -16.91
C GLU A 104 -6.08 -14.60 -16.98
N THR A 105 -7.09 -13.80 -16.59
CA THR A 105 -6.96 -12.35 -16.50
C THR A 105 -5.87 -11.95 -15.49
N VAL A 106 -5.85 -12.59 -14.31
CA VAL A 106 -4.82 -12.36 -13.28
C VAL A 106 -3.41 -12.60 -13.86
N GLN A 107 -3.23 -13.69 -14.60
CA GLN A 107 -1.94 -14.03 -15.23
C GLN A 107 -1.56 -13.01 -16.31
N LEU A 108 -2.51 -12.63 -17.18
CA LEU A 108 -2.29 -11.67 -18.27
C LEU A 108 -1.76 -10.33 -17.74
N PHE A 109 -2.32 -9.84 -16.64
CA PHE A 109 -1.92 -8.58 -16.01
C PHE A 109 -0.77 -8.75 -15.00
N ARG A 110 -0.20 -9.97 -14.83
CA ARG A 110 0.83 -10.26 -13.83
C ARG A 110 0.42 -9.80 -12.43
N ALA A 111 -0.86 -10.03 -12.11
CA ALA A 111 -1.44 -9.82 -10.80
C ALA A 111 -1.31 -11.09 -9.94
N LYS A 112 -1.74 -11.03 -8.69
CA LYS A 112 -1.68 -12.15 -7.74
C LYS A 112 -3.05 -12.41 -7.14
N VAL A 113 -3.40 -13.67 -6.97
CA VAL A 113 -4.51 -14.07 -6.12
C VAL A 113 -4.02 -14.07 -4.68
N VAL A 114 -4.70 -13.35 -3.80
CA VAL A 114 -4.36 -13.24 -2.38
C VAL A 114 -5.39 -13.89 -1.46
N ASP A 115 -6.62 -14.13 -1.97
CA ASP A 115 -7.66 -14.86 -1.24
C ASP A 115 -8.58 -15.57 -2.23
N VAL A 116 -9.08 -16.75 -1.85
CA VAL A 116 -10.00 -17.58 -2.65
C VAL A 116 -11.15 -18.07 -1.79
N ALA A 117 -12.37 -17.68 -2.18
CA ALA A 117 -13.62 -18.19 -1.61
C ALA A 117 -14.37 -19.06 -2.64
N PRO A 118 -15.39 -19.83 -2.25
CA PRO A 118 -16.14 -20.68 -3.18
C PRO A 118 -16.74 -19.93 -4.38
N ASP A 119 -17.14 -18.68 -4.20
CA ASP A 119 -17.84 -17.84 -5.18
C ASP A 119 -17.15 -16.48 -5.46
N ALA A 120 -15.91 -16.29 -4.97
CA ALA A 120 -15.15 -15.06 -5.18
C ALA A 120 -13.65 -15.30 -5.13
N ILE A 121 -12.90 -14.40 -5.78
CA ILE A 121 -11.43 -14.31 -5.71
C ILE A 121 -11.05 -12.89 -5.38
N THR A 122 -10.11 -12.71 -4.45
CA THR A 122 -9.47 -11.41 -4.19
C THR A 122 -8.12 -11.35 -4.88
N ILE A 123 -7.94 -10.32 -5.68
CA ILE A 123 -6.78 -10.11 -6.54
C ILE A 123 -6.01 -8.90 -6.06
N GLU A 124 -4.69 -9.04 -5.93
CA GLU A 124 -3.73 -7.96 -5.73
C GLU A 124 -3.07 -7.63 -7.07
N ALA A 125 -3.08 -6.37 -7.45
CA ALA A 125 -2.36 -5.89 -8.62
C ALA A 125 -1.57 -4.63 -8.30
N THR A 126 -0.40 -4.52 -8.91
CA THR A 126 0.43 -3.32 -8.84
C THR A 126 0.77 -2.86 -10.26
N GLY A 127 0.65 -1.58 -10.50
CA GLY A 127 0.93 -1.03 -11.83
C GLY A 127 0.86 0.49 -11.88
N ASN A 128 1.00 1.02 -13.10
CA ASN A 128 0.59 2.38 -13.42
C ASN A 128 -0.94 2.43 -13.56
N PRO A 129 -1.56 3.62 -13.46
CA PRO A 129 -3.01 3.76 -13.55
C PRO A 129 -3.63 3.08 -14.78
N GLU A 130 -3.03 3.25 -15.95
CA GLU A 130 -3.56 2.72 -17.22
C GLU A 130 -3.63 1.19 -17.22
N LYS A 131 -2.62 0.52 -16.64
CA LYS A 131 -2.61 -0.94 -16.48
C LYS A 131 -3.74 -1.40 -15.55
N LEU A 132 -3.91 -0.72 -14.40
CA LEU A 132 -4.91 -1.09 -13.41
C LEU A 132 -6.33 -0.84 -13.93
N GLU A 133 -6.57 0.25 -14.62
CA GLU A 133 -7.83 0.54 -15.29
C GLU A 133 -8.14 -0.50 -16.38
N ALA A 134 -7.15 -0.87 -17.19
CA ALA A 134 -7.32 -1.90 -18.21
C ALA A 134 -7.71 -3.25 -17.58
N MET A 135 -7.08 -3.63 -16.46
CA MET A 135 -7.42 -4.85 -15.74
C MET A 135 -8.85 -4.79 -15.18
N LEU A 136 -9.25 -3.68 -14.59
CA LEU A 136 -10.59 -3.49 -14.03
C LEU A 136 -11.67 -3.61 -15.13
N ARG A 137 -11.46 -3.02 -16.31
CA ARG A 137 -12.38 -3.16 -17.45
C ARG A 137 -12.56 -4.62 -17.89
N VAL A 138 -11.49 -5.42 -17.84
CA VAL A 138 -11.57 -6.86 -18.19
C VAL A 138 -12.27 -7.67 -17.08
N LEU A 139 -12.15 -7.24 -15.83
CA LEU A 139 -12.78 -7.90 -14.68
C LEU A 139 -14.24 -7.49 -14.46
N GLU A 140 -14.66 -6.34 -14.98
CA GLU A 140 -16.03 -5.79 -14.79
C GLU A 140 -17.16 -6.77 -15.17
N PRO A 141 -17.10 -7.52 -16.30
CA PRO A 141 -18.13 -8.47 -16.69
C PRO A 141 -18.36 -9.61 -15.69
N PHE A 142 -17.34 -9.98 -14.91
CA PHE A 142 -17.47 -11.02 -13.88
C PHE A 142 -18.18 -10.52 -12.61
N GLY A 143 -18.29 -9.20 -12.42
CA GLY A 143 -18.91 -8.56 -11.28
C GLY A 143 -17.91 -8.27 -10.15
N VAL A 144 -17.47 -7.04 -10.10
CA VAL A 144 -16.63 -6.52 -9.00
C VAL A 144 -17.51 -6.34 -7.76
N ARG A 145 -17.14 -7.00 -6.65
CA ARG A 145 -17.85 -6.91 -5.36
C ARG A 145 -17.30 -5.82 -4.46
N GLU A 146 -15.99 -5.64 -4.49
CA GLU A 146 -15.28 -4.70 -3.62
C GLU A 146 -13.98 -4.28 -4.29
N LEU A 147 -13.63 -3.01 -4.13
CA LEU A 147 -12.43 -2.41 -4.70
C LEU A 147 -11.78 -1.48 -3.67
N VAL A 148 -10.49 -1.65 -3.49
CA VAL A 148 -9.64 -0.72 -2.73
C VAL A 148 -8.42 -0.40 -3.54
N GLN A 149 -8.10 0.88 -3.67
CA GLN A 149 -6.95 1.38 -4.39
C GLN A 149 -6.13 2.30 -3.49
N SER A 150 -4.83 2.11 -3.47
CA SER A 150 -3.92 3.00 -2.76
C SER A 150 -3.80 4.34 -3.51
N GLY A 151 -3.29 5.35 -2.84
CA GLY A 151 -2.76 6.51 -3.56
C GLY A 151 -1.55 6.12 -4.42
N MET A 152 -1.32 6.90 -5.47
CA MET A 152 -0.17 6.74 -6.36
C MET A 152 1.12 7.14 -5.64
N VAL A 153 2.13 6.27 -5.67
CA VAL A 153 3.50 6.61 -5.30
C VAL A 153 4.33 6.82 -6.55
N ALA A 154 5.20 7.84 -6.54
CA ALA A 154 5.98 8.19 -7.71
C ALA A 154 7.36 8.73 -7.36
N ILE A 155 8.37 8.36 -8.19
CA ILE A 155 9.73 8.88 -8.12
C ILE A 155 10.25 9.19 -9.53
N GLY A 156 11.14 10.17 -9.63
CA GLY A 156 11.82 10.46 -10.88
C GLY A 156 12.72 9.30 -11.33
N ARG A 157 12.86 9.14 -12.63
CA ARG A 157 13.81 8.19 -13.24
C ARG A 157 15.24 8.69 -13.15
N GLY A 158 16.20 7.78 -13.23
CA GLY A 158 17.63 8.09 -13.21
C GLY A 158 18.22 8.18 -11.82
N SER A 159 19.42 8.73 -11.72
CA SER A 159 20.23 8.76 -10.51
C SER A 159 19.95 9.94 -9.58
N ARG A 160 19.22 10.96 -10.05
CA ARG A 160 18.94 12.16 -9.24
C ARG A 160 17.79 11.93 -8.27
N SER A 161 18.01 12.26 -7.00
CA SER A 161 16.97 12.28 -5.99
C SER A 161 16.37 13.68 -5.81
N ILE A 162 15.11 13.75 -5.41
CA ILE A 162 14.49 15.00 -4.97
C ILE A 162 15.22 15.61 -3.77
N SER A 163 15.87 14.78 -2.96
CA SER A 163 16.60 15.17 -1.75
C SER A 163 18.04 15.64 -2.00
N ASP A 164 18.65 15.35 -3.15
CA ASP A 164 20.11 15.49 -3.42
C ASP A 164 20.74 16.86 -3.13
N ARG A 165 20.01 17.93 -3.05
CA ARG A 165 20.54 19.27 -2.74
C ARG A 165 19.95 19.86 -1.47
N THR A 166 19.07 19.14 -0.81
CA THR A 166 18.23 19.67 0.26
C THR A 166 18.47 18.97 1.60
N LEU A 167 18.83 17.69 1.55
CA LEU A 167 19.03 16.86 2.72
C LEU A 167 20.42 16.20 2.66
N ARG A 168 21.03 15.97 3.84
CA ARG A 168 22.30 15.23 3.91
C ARG A 168 22.04 13.76 3.55
N PRO A 169 22.96 13.09 2.80
CA PRO A 169 22.84 11.67 2.56
C PRO A 169 22.76 10.89 3.88
N VAL A 170 21.77 10.03 4.02
CA VAL A 170 21.69 9.08 5.15
C VAL A 170 22.26 7.75 4.67
N PRO A 171 23.17 7.12 5.41
CA PRO A 171 23.59 5.76 5.13
C PRO A 171 22.35 4.84 5.15
N VAL A 172 22.11 4.09 4.08
CA VAL A 172 21.05 3.09 4.05
C VAL A 172 21.38 2.04 5.10
N PRO A 173 20.57 1.82 6.14
CA PRO A 173 20.83 0.73 7.09
C PRO A 173 20.83 -0.58 6.31
N PRO A 174 21.72 -1.52 6.64
CA PRO A 174 21.71 -2.84 6.02
C PRO A 174 20.31 -3.45 6.18
N PRO A 175 19.85 -4.25 5.20
CA PRO A 175 18.56 -4.91 5.30
C PRO A 175 18.48 -5.61 6.65
N HIS A 176 17.40 -5.36 7.40
CA HIS A 176 17.17 -6.03 8.67
C HIS A 176 17.21 -7.53 8.43
N VAL A 177 18.34 -8.17 8.72
CA VAL A 177 18.39 -9.60 8.94
C VAL A 177 17.46 -9.81 10.13
N GLN A 178 16.30 -10.39 9.87
CA GLN A 178 15.42 -10.86 10.93
C GLN A 178 16.24 -11.89 11.72
N THR A 179 16.90 -11.42 12.75
CA THR A 179 17.40 -12.33 13.79
C THR A 179 16.14 -12.97 14.35
N GLY A 180 16.01 -14.28 14.12
CA GLY A 180 14.92 -15.07 14.66
C GLY A 180 14.72 -14.76 16.15
N PRO A 181 13.57 -15.10 16.72
CA PRO A 181 13.25 -14.80 18.11
C PRO A 181 14.41 -15.23 18.99
N PRO A 182 14.78 -14.43 20.02
CA PRO A 182 15.87 -14.77 20.90
C PRO A 182 15.66 -16.19 21.39
N ASN A 183 16.68 -17.02 21.21
CA ASN A 183 16.70 -18.40 21.69
C ASN A 183 16.36 -18.36 23.19
N VAL A 184 15.10 -18.65 23.52
CA VAL A 184 14.67 -18.82 24.89
C VAL A 184 15.38 -20.06 25.40
N GLN A 185 16.52 -19.87 26.04
CA GLN A 185 17.21 -20.94 26.76
C GLN A 185 16.18 -21.57 27.68
N ALA A 186 15.86 -22.82 27.42
CA ALA A 186 14.97 -23.61 28.26
C ALA A 186 15.50 -23.56 29.70
N ARG A 187 14.71 -22.94 30.59
CA ARG A 187 15.00 -23.01 32.03
C ARG A 187 15.12 -24.49 32.42
N PRO A 188 16.12 -24.90 33.21
CA PRO A 188 16.17 -26.26 33.72
C PRO A 188 14.87 -26.56 34.47
N VAL A 189 14.17 -27.62 34.07
CA VAL A 189 12.96 -28.09 34.74
C VAL A 189 13.42 -28.64 36.08
N ASP A 190 13.02 -27.96 37.16
CA ASP A 190 13.18 -28.47 38.51
C ASP A 190 12.29 -29.71 38.69
N ARG A 191 12.94 -30.90 38.79
CA ARG A 191 12.25 -32.19 38.93
C ARG A 191 11.92 -32.53 40.41
N SER A 192 11.84 -31.58 41.30
CA SER A 192 11.63 -31.81 42.73
C SER A 192 10.17 -31.97 43.18
N HIS A 193 9.17 -31.89 42.29
CA HIS A 193 7.78 -32.14 42.64
C HIS A 193 7.25 -33.46 42.05
N PRO A 194 6.69 -34.37 42.86
CA PRO A 194 6.10 -35.61 42.39
C PRO A 194 4.82 -35.30 41.57
N VAL A 195 4.75 -35.92 40.37
CA VAL A 195 3.56 -35.82 39.50
C VAL A 195 2.37 -36.51 40.16
N PRO A 196 1.20 -35.85 40.30
CA PRO A 196 0.02 -36.52 40.82
C PRO A 196 -0.49 -37.61 39.87
N ALA A 197 -0.89 -38.76 40.40
CA ALA A 197 -1.39 -39.89 39.64
C ALA A 197 -2.70 -39.54 38.88
N PRO A 198 -2.90 -40.09 37.67
CA PRO A 198 -4.13 -39.88 36.92
C PRO A 198 -5.34 -40.50 37.58
N PRO A 199 -6.56 -39.90 37.47
CA PRO A 199 -7.77 -40.44 38.05
C PRO A 199 -8.20 -41.75 37.34
N PRO A 200 -8.88 -42.68 38.04
CA PRO A 200 -9.30 -43.96 37.49
C PRO A 200 -10.31 -43.80 36.36
N GLY A 201 -10.10 -44.59 35.30
CA GLY A 201 -10.82 -44.52 34.06
C GLY A 201 -12.35 -44.70 34.17
N ARG A 202 -13.06 -43.86 33.40
CA ARG A 202 -14.45 -44.11 33.05
C ARG A 202 -14.46 -45.04 31.82
N THR A 203 -15.09 -46.19 31.99
CA THR A 203 -15.41 -47.17 31.00
C THR A 203 -16.12 -46.56 29.76
N ALA A 204 -15.62 -46.82 28.60
CA ALA A 204 -16.26 -46.46 27.33
C ALA A 204 -17.59 -47.21 27.17
N ALA A 205 -18.67 -46.46 27.05
CA ALA A 205 -19.96 -47.01 26.58
C ALA A 205 -19.94 -47.06 25.06
N ALA A 206 -20.25 -48.23 24.54
CA ALA A 206 -20.36 -48.52 23.13
C ALA A 206 -21.50 -47.74 22.48
N VAL A 207 -21.22 -47.11 21.34
CA VAL A 207 -22.22 -46.49 20.47
C VAL A 207 -22.67 -47.55 19.43
N PRO A 208 -23.98 -47.85 19.31
CA PRO A 208 -24.46 -48.79 18.31
C PRO A 208 -24.48 -48.14 16.92
N ASN A 209 -24.01 -48.91 15.97
CA ASN A 209 -24.04 -48.67 14.54
C ASN A 209 -25.49 -48.74 14.03
N GLN A 210 -26.02 -47.68 13.40
CA GLN A 210 -27.23 -47.79 12.56
C GLN A 210 -27.01 -47.02 11.25
N TYR A 211 -27.02 -47.80 10.17
CA TYR A 211 -27.31 -47.57 8.74
C TYR A 211 -26.94 -46.24 8.10
#